data_109427bac4ce765c591350484e2084fa
#
_entry.id   109427bac4ce765c591350484e2084fa
#
_cell.length_a   1.000
_cell.length_b   1.000
_cell.length_c   1.000
_cell.angle_alpha   90.00
_cell.angle_beta   90.00
_cell.angle_gamma   90.00
#
_symmetry.space_group_name_H-M   'P 1'
#
loop_
_entity.id
_entity.type
_entity.pdbx_description
1 polymer ?
#
loop_
_entity_poly.entity_id
_entity_poly.type
_entity_poly.pdbx_seq_one_letter_code
_entity_poly.pdbx_strand_id
1 'polypeptide(L)'
;DMKASGALFAAEDIVHSYPHCWRCKNPIIFRATPQWFCSVETFKDEACAACDQVRWVPAWGLDRMKAMVRERADWCISRQLWWGHQIPVWYCGDCGHMTVSRTDPTVCAQCGSAHIQRDPDVLDTWFSSALWPFSTLGWPEKTQDLDYFYPTDVLVTGYDIIFFWVARMIFSGCEQTKQTPFHTVFIHGLVRDDQGRKMSKSLGNGIDPLEMAEKYGADALRFNLVTGNSPGNDMRFYTERCEAMRNFANKIWNASRFVMMNLTIDRVE
;
A
#
# COMPACT_ATOMS: atom_id res chain seq x y z
N ASP A 1 -7.08 31.66 29.31
CA ASP A 1 -5.88 32.41 29.73
C ASP A 1 -5.75 33.75 29.01
N MET A 2 -6.02 33.87 27.69
CA MET A 2 -6.01 35.11 26.94
C MET A 2 -7.02 36.12 27.47
N LYS A 3 -8.21 35.68 27.92
CA LYS A 3 -9.20 36.55 28.55
C LYS A 3 -8.72 37.07 29.91
N ALA A 4 -8.09 36.19 30.68
CA ALA A 4 -7.55 36.57 32.01
C ALA A 4 -6.33 37.52 31.93
N SER A 5 -5.53 37.39 30.88
CA SER A 5 -4.37 38.27 30.63
C SER A 5 -4.73 39.59 29.94
N GLY A 6 -5.99 39.81 29.55
CA GLY A 6 -6.41 40.97 28.77
C GLY A 6 -5.95 40.98 27.30
N ALA A 7 -5.41 39.86 26.80
CA ALA A 7 -4.92 39.74 25.44
C ALA A 7 -6.00 39.33 24.42
N LEU A 8 -7.21 38.98 24.90
CA LEU A 8 -8.31 38.60 24.03
C LEU A 8 -9.04 39.84 23.52
N PHE A 9 -8.97 40.10 22.24
CA PHE A 9 -9.63 41.23 21.60
C PHE A 9 -11.12 40.97 21.37
N ALA A 10 -11.43 39.80 20.80
CA ALA A 10 -12.81 39.34 20.56
C ALA A 10 -12.87 37.81 20.55
N ALA A 11 -14.04 37.24 20.79
CA ALA A 11 -14.32 35.83 20.63
C ALA A 11 -15.69 35.69 19.93
N GLU A 12 -15.76 34.84 18.95
CA GLU A 12 -16.96 34.48 18.19
C GLU A 12 -17.04 32.97 18.06
N ASP A 13 -18.24 32.45 18.19
CA ASP A 13 -18.49 31.02 17.97
C ASP A 13 -18.72 30.75 16.47
N ILE A 14 -17.94 29.82 15.91
CA ILE A 14 -18.05 29.40 14.53
C ILE A 14 -18.32 27.90 14.44
N VAL A 15 -19.07 27.50 13.42
CA VAL A 15 -19.29 26.08 13.09
C VAL A 15 -18.42 25.74 11.90
N HIS A 16 -17.51 24.78 12.06
CA HIS A 16 -16.63 24.31 11.01
C HIS A 16 -16.34 22.83 11.13
N SER A 17 -15.83 22.21 10.04
CA SER A 17 -15.36 20.82 10.08
C SER A 17 -14.10 20.73 10.93
N TYR A 18 -14.09 19.81 11.90
CA TYR A 18 -12.93 19.55 12.75
C TYR A 18 -12.47 18.09 12.60
N PRO A 19 -11.16 17.83 12.50
CA PRO A 19 -10.66 16.48 12.33
C PRO A 19 -10.84 15.64 13.60
N HIS A 20 -11.33 14.42 13.41
CA HIS A 20 -11.50 13.42 14.46
C HIS A 20 -10.67 12.18 14.19
N CYS A 21 -10.28 11.49 15.25
CA CYS A 21 -9.61 10.19 15.15
C CYS A 21 -10.48 9.21 14.35
N TRP A 22 -9.94 8.66 13.29
CA TRP A 22 -10.67 7.72 12.44
C TRP A 22 -11.12 6.45 13.19
N ARG A 23 -10.41 6.08 14.27
CA ARG A 23 -10.69 4.90 15.11
C ARG A 23 -11.69 5.18 16.23
N CYS A 24 -11.36 6.09 17.16
CA CYS A 24 -12.19 6.37 18.34
C CYS A 24 -13.18 7.51 18.14
N LYS A 25 -13.15 8.21 17.01
CA LYS A 25 -14.02 9.33 16.64
C LYS A 25 -13.93 10.57 17.55
N ASN A 26 -13.00 10.60 18.48
CA ASN A 26 -12.77 11.78 19.32
C ASN A 26 -12.04 12.88 18.53
N PRO A 27 -12.23 14.17 18.89
CA PRO A 27 -11.46 15.28 18.34
C PRO A 27 -9.95 15.04 18.54
N ILE A 28 -9.14 15.41 17.55
CA ILE A 28 -7.69 15.33 17.65
C ILE A 28 -7.10 16.70 17.95
N ILE A 29 -5.87 16.73 18.46
CA ILE A 29 -5.05 17.95 18.59
C ILE A 29 -3.87 17.88 17.63
N PHE A 30 -3.40 19.03 17.18
CA PHE A 30 -2.18 19.16 16.41
C PHE A 30 -1.01 19.40 17.37
N ARG A 31 0.03 18.59 17.23
CA ARG A 31 1.23 18.67 18.05
C ARG A 31 2.47 18.73 17.16
N ALA A 32 3.30 19.73 17.36
CA ALA A 32 4.62 19.80 16.75
C ALA A 32 5.59 18.86 17.51
N THR A 33 6.26 17.99 16.78
CA THR A 33 7.29 17.08 17.31
C THR A 33 8.45 17.01 16.31
N PRO A 34 9.70 16.77 16.77
CA PRO A 34 10.79 16.39 15.85
C PRO A 34 10.40 15.17 15.04
N GLN A 35 10.72 15.19 13.75
CA GLN A 35 10.38 14.11 12.82
C GLN A 35 11.54 13.87 11.85
N TRP A 36 11.64 12.63 11.36
CA TRP A 36 12.51 12.29 10.25
C TRP A 36 11.78 12.47 8.94
N PHE A 37 12.41 13.19 8.00
CA PHE A 37 11.90 13.38 6.66
C PHE A 37 12.89 12.84 5.64
N CYS A 38 12.36 12.13 4.65
CA CYS A 38 13.07 11.78 3.43
C CYS A 38 12.75 12.85 2.39
N SER A 39 13.77 13.59 1.95
CA SER A 39 13.59 14.55 0.87
C SER A 39 13.29 13.80 -0.43
N VAL A 40 12.23 14.21 -1.11
CA VAL A 40 11.77 13.56 -2.35
C VAL A 40 12.17 14.37 -3.60
N GLU A 41 12.64 15.59 -3.43
CA GLU A 41 12.98 16.50 -4.53
C GLU A 41 14.07 15.92 -5.43
N THR A 42 15.06 15.28 -4.83
CA THR A 42 16.27 14.78 -5.53
C THR A 42 15.98 13.64 -6.50
N PHE A 43 14.85 12.91 -6.35
CA PHE A 43 14.53 11.77 -7.19
C PHE A 43 13.22 11.89 -7.99
N LYS A 44 12.55 13.07 -7.95
CA LYS A 44 11.29 13.29 -8.69
C LYS A 44 11.43 13.08 -10.19
N ASP A 45 12.48 13.61 -10.79
CA ASP A 45 12.69 13.51 -12.23
C ASP A 45 12.99 12.08 -12.65
N GLU A 46 13.86 11.38 -11.91
CA GLU A 46 14.19 9.97 -12.15
C GLU A 46 12.95 9.08 -11.99
N ALA A 47 12.18 9.29 -10.94
CA ALA A 47 10.93 8.55 -10.71
C ALA A 47 9.87 8.82 -11.79
N CYS A 48 9.76 10.06 -12.29
CA CYS A 48 8.88 10.39 -13.41
C CYS A 48 9.33 9.71 -14.70
N ALA A 49 10.64 9.69 -14.98
CA ALA A 49 11.21 9.00 -16.15
C ALA A 49 11.01 7.47 -16.05
N ALA A 50 11.13 6.90 -14.86
CA ALA A 50 10.83 5.49 -14.60
C ALA A 50 9.35 5.16 -14.86
N CYS A 51 8.43 6.06 -14.51
CA CYS A 51 7.00 5.88 -14.82
C CYS A 51 6.72 5.75 -16.32
N ASP A 52 7.48 6.44 -17.17
CA ASP A 52 7.33 6.37 -18.64
C ASP A 52 7.77 5.01 -19.20
N GLN A 53 8.59 4.25 -18.48
CA GLN A 53 9.03 2.92 -18.88
C GLN A 53 8.03 1.83 -18.50
N VAL A 54 7.05 2.16 -17.67
CA VAL A 54 6.04 1.22 -17.16
C VAL A 54 4.80 1.25 -18.04
N ARG A 55 4.28 0.06 -18.38
CA ARG A 55 2.96 -0.08 -18.99
C ARG A 55 1.88 0.05 -17.93
N TRP A 56 1.05 1.07 -18.04
CA TRP A 56 -0.07 1.30 -17.10
C TRP A 56 -1.39 0.76 -17.66
N VAL A 57 -2.11 0.00 -16.83
CA VAL A 57 -3.43 -0.52 -17.13
C VAL A 57 -4.36 -0.18 -15.97
N PRO A 58 -5.34 0.75 -16.14
CA PRO A 58 -5.62 1.57 -17.34
C PRO A 58 -4.55 2.65 -17.60
N ALA A 59 -4.54 3.19 -18.82
CA ALA A 59 -3.52 4.16 -19.25
C ALA A 59 -3.49 5.46 -18.42
N TRP A 60 -4.62 5.89 -17.84
CA TRP A 60 -4.68 7.07 -16.96
C TRP A 60 -3.77 6.96 -15.72
N GLY A 61 -3.35 5.74 -15.37
CA GLY A 61 -2.42 5.48 -14.26
C GLY A 61 -1.11 6.22 -14.39
N LEU A 62 -0.59 6.39 -15.61
CA LEU A 62 0.65 7.13 -15.88
C LEU A 62 0.55 8.59 -15.45
N ASP A 63 -0.42 9.31 -15.99
CA ASP A 63 -0.56 10.75 -15.72
C ASP A 63 -0.83 11.01 -14.23
N ARG A 64 -1.68 10.18 -13.63
CA ARG A 64 -1.98 10.26 -12.20
C ARG A 64 -0.75 9.98 -11.34
N MET A 65 0.06 8.99 -11.69
CA MET A 65 1.29 8.67 -10.97
C MET A 65 2.31 9.81 -11.08
N LYS A 66 2.53 10.33 -12.30
CA LYS A 66 3.46 11.45 -12.51
C LYS A 66 3.04 12.70 -11.75
N ALA A 67 1.75 13.04 -11.73
CA ALA A 67 1.24 14.14 -10.92
C ALA A 67 1.51 13.91 -9.42
N MET A 68 1.23 12.70 -8.92
CA MET A 68 1.47 12.34 -7.52
C MET A 68 2.95 12.38 -7.12
N VAL A 69 3.87 12.12 -8.05
CA VAL A 69 5.32 12.20 -7.81
C VAL A 69 5.77 13.67 -7.80
N ARG A 70 5.36 14.46 -8.80
CA ARG A 70 5.76 15.87 -8.95
C ARG A 70 5.27 16.75 -7.80
N GLU A 71 4.03 16.56 -7.38
CA GLU A 71 3.39 17.36 -6.34
C GLU A 71 3.69 16.84 -4.91
N ARG A 72 4.50 15.80 -4.79
CA ARG A 72 4.79 15.19 -3.49
C ARG A 72 5.64 16.09 -2.64
N ALA A 73 5.19 16.34 -1.41
CA ALA A 73 6.02 16.89 -0.35
C ALA A 73 6.98 15.84 0.22
N ASP A 74 7.99 16.30 0.95
CA ASP A 74 8.92 15.44 1.69
C ASP A 74 8.17 14.40 2.53
N TRP A 75 8.69 13.20 2.56
CA TRP A 75 8.04 12.09 3.22
C TRP A 75 8.49 12.00 4.68
N CYS A 76 7.56 12.27 5.61
CA CYS A 76 7.78 11.97 7.02
C CYS A 76 7.85 10.45 7.20
N ILE A 77 9.03 9.94 7.54
CA ILE A 77 9.31 8.51 7.68
C ILE A 77 9.24 8.01 9.12
N SER A 78 9.22 8.90 10.10
CA SER A 78 9.12 8.52 11.52
C SER A 78 7.68 8.39 12.00
N ARG A 79 7.45 7.48 12.93
CA ARG A 79 6.17 7.24 13.61
C ARG A 79 6.39 7.01 15.08
N GLN A 80 5.56 7.63 15.91
CA GLN A 80 5.55 7.45 17.36
C GLN A 80 4.62 6.28 17.74
N LEU A 81 5.01 5.07 17.32
CA LEU A 81 4.24 3.84 17.52
C LEU A 81 5.09 2.83 18.28
N TRP A 82 4.43 1.92 19.01
CA TRP A 82 5.12 0.82 19.69
C TRP A 82 5.63 -0.25 18.71
N TRP A 83 4.80 -0.60 17.70
CA TRP A 83 5.13 -1.60 16.71
C TRP A 83 5.71 -0.97 15.45
N GLY A 84 6.81 -1.52 14.97
CA GLY A 84 7.48 -1.12 13.73
C GLY A 84 8.98 -1.36 13.77
N HIS A 85 9.65 -1.04 12.66
CA HIS A 85 11.11 -1.08 12.57
C HIS A 85 11.68 0.17 13.20
N GLN A 86 12.34 0.05 14.35
CA GLN A 86 12.93 1.18 15.06
C GLN A 86 14.03 1.83 14.23
N ILE A 87 14.04 3.17 14.19
CA ILE A 87 15.03 3.95 13.44
C ILE A 87 16.44 3.60 13.92
N PRO A 88 17.39 3.25 13.01
CA PRO A 88 18.71 2.78 13.37
C PRO A 88 19.68 3.93 13.62
N VAL A 89 19.29 4.86 14.48
CA VAL A 89 20.08 6.06 14.86
C VAL A 89 20.21 6.14 16.38
N TRP A 90 21.42 6.49 16.83
CA TRP A 90 21.73 6.68 18.24
C TRP A 90 22.29 8.08 18.46
N TYR A 91 21.79 8.77 19.45
CA TYR A 91 22.21 10.10 19.86
C TYR A 91 23.20 9.99 21.03
N CYS A 92 24.34 10.67 20.92
CA CYS A 92 25.31 10.77 22.02
C CYS A 92 24.92 11.91 22.97
N GLY A 93 24.75 11.58 24.26
CA GLY A 93 24.46 12.56 25.31
C GLY A 93 25.62 13.50 25.61
N ASP A 94 26.87 13.13 25.28
CA ASP A 94 28.05 13.89 25.61
C ASP A 94 28.49 14.85 24.50
N CYS A 95 28.40 14.48 23.23
CA CYS A 95 28.85 15.29 22.12
C CYS A 95 27.77 15.67 21.11
N GLY A 96 26.54 15.15 21.28
CA GLY A 96 25.41 15.41 20.37
C GLY A 96 25.50 14.72 19.02
N HIS A 97 26.52 13.89 18.78
CA HIS A 97 26.68 13.20 17.49
C HIS A 97 25.61 12.14 17.29
N MET A 98 25.13 12.01 16.04
CA MET A 98 24.23 10.94 15.62
C MET A 98 25.04 9.80 14.98
N THR A 99 24.96 8.61 15.56
CA THR A 99 25.56 7.39 15.03
C THR A 99 24.48 6.61 14.30
N VAL A 100 24.68 6.36 13.01
CA VAL A 100 23.83 5.47 12.20
C VAL A 100 24.51 4.11 12.10
N SER A 101 23.82 3.03 12.46
CA SER A 101 24.43 1.69 12.47
C SER A 101 23.42 0.60 12.11
N ARG A 102 23.92 -0.47 11.45
CA ARG A 102 23.12 -1.68 11.15
C ARG A 102 22.94 -2.58 12.37
N THR A 103 23.87 -2.49 13.31
CA THR A 103 23.86 -3.23 14.57
C THR A 103 23.89 -2.25 15.72
N ASP A 104 23.40 -2.64 16.88
CA ASP A 104 23.38 -1.77 18.05
C ASP A 104 24.81 -1.39 18.48
N PRO A 105 25.23 -0.12 18.37
CA PRO A 105 26.54 0.32 18.80
C PRO A 105 26.61 0.35 20.33
N THR A 106 27.78 0.11 20.87
CA THR A 106 28.05 0.21 22.33
C THR A 106 28.59 1.57 22.74
N VAL A 107 29.14 2.31 21.78
CA VAL A 107 29.75 3.63 22.00
C VAL A 107 29.48 4.56 20.84
N CYS A 108 29.56 5.86 21.10
CA CYS A 108 29.48 6.91 20.09
C CYS A 108 30.62 6.80 19.08
N ALA A 109 30.29 6.83 17.79
CA ALA A 109 31.27 6.74 16.71
C ALA A 109 32.25 7.91 16.67
N GLN A 110 31.90 9.08 17.24
CA GLN A 110 32.74 10.27 17.23
C GLN A 110 33.62 10.41 18.47
N CYS A 111 33.05 10.28 19.68
CA CYS A 111 33.77 10.56 20.93
C CYS A 111 34.05 9.34 21.79
N GLY A 112 33.57 8.15 21.41
CA GLY A 112 33.74 6.91 22.15
C GLY A 112 32.93 6.80 23.44
N SER A 113 32.05 7.76 23.74
CA SER A 113 31.19 7.71 24.93
C SER A 113 30.18 6.58 24.86
N ALA A 114 29.95 5.93 26.00
CA ALA A 114 28.88 4.94 26.17
C ALA A 114 27.49 5.57 26.43
N HIS A 115 27.41 6.89 26.59
CA HIS A 115 26.14 7.60 26.79
C HIS A 115 25.41 7.82 25.46
N ILE A 116 24.95 6.74 24.88
CA ILE A 116 24.20 6.77 23.62
C ILE A 116 22.77 6.27 23.85
N GLN A 117 21.81 6.91 23.18
CA GLN A 117 20.41 6.56 23.25
C GLN A 117 19.86 6.39 21.84
N ARG A 118 19.19 5.28 21.59
CA ARG A 118 18.53 5.00 20.33
C ARG A 118 17.31 5.91 20.12
N ASP A 119 17.07 6.28 18.87
CA ASP A 119 15.86 7.01 18.47
C ASP A 119 14.62 6.18 18.89
N PRO A 120 13.65 6.78 19.61
CA PRO A 120 12.47 6.06 20.08
C PRO A 120 11.44 5.77 18.99
N ASP A 121 11.53 6.46 17.86
CA ASP A 121 10.57 6.35 16.77
C ASP A 121 10.82 5.11 15.91
N VAL A 122 9.77 4.70 15.22
CA VAL A 122 9.82 3.61 14.24
C VAL A 122 9.61 4.16 12.83
N LEU A 123 10.05 3.41 11.82
CA LEU A 123 9.84 3.75 10.42
C LEU A 123 8.38 3.57 10.02
N ASP A 124 7.90 4.42 9.13
CA ASP A 124 6.62 4.28 8.44
C ASP A 124 6.52 2.88 7.80
N THR A 125 5.37 2.22 7.95
CA THR A 125 5.08 0.91 7.33
C THR A 125 5.41 0.87 5.84
N TRP A 126 5.16 1.96 5.13
CA TRP A 126 5.44 2.07 3.71
C TRP A 126 6.94 2.09 3.37
N PHE A 127 7.81 2.30 4.35
CA PHE A 127 9.25 2.27 4.15
C PHE A 127 9.73 0.86 3.76
N SER A 128 9.39 -0.14 4.55
CA SER A 128 9.70 -1.53 4.22
C SER A 128 8.84 -2.07 3.08
N SER A 129 7.57 -1.66 2.98
CA SER A 129 6.68 -2.06 1.87
C SER A 129 7.20 -1.60 0.50
N ALA A 130 7.94 -0.50 0.45
CA ALA A 130 8.56 0.00 -0.78
C ALA A 130 9.68 -0.92 -1.32
N LEU A 131 10.25 -1.76 -0.47
CA LEU A 131 11.33 -2.68 -0.82
C LEU A 131 10.81 -4.01 -1.39
N TRP A 132 9.51 -4.25 -1.33
CA TRP A 132 8.87 -5.51 -1.72
C TRP A 132 9.38 -6.12 -3.03
N PRO A 133 9.50 -5.38 -4.17
CA PRO A 133 9.84 -5.99 -5.44
C PRO A 133 11.21 -6.67 -5.47
N PHE A 134 12.13 -6.27 -4.61
CA PHE A 134 13.50 -6.78 -4.61
C PHE A 134 13.93 -7.40 -3.27
N SER A 135 13.41 -6.92 -2.13
CA SER A 135 13.80 -7.47 -0.83
C SER A 135 13.33 -8.91 -0.61
N THR A 136 12.16 -9.27 -1.15
CA THR A 136 11.64 -10.65 -1.08
C THR A 136 12.43 -11.65 -1.94
N LEU A 137 13.22 -11.14 -2.86
CA LEU A 137 14.10 -11.93 -3.74
C LEU A 137 15.54 -12.01 -3.22
N GLY A 138 15.77 -11.51 -2.00
CA GLY A 138 17.07 -11.63 -1.31
C GLY A 138 17.94 -10.39 -1.33
N TRP A 139 17.53 -9.28 -1.96
CA TRP A 139 18.28 -8.03 -1.87
C TRP A 139 18.54 -7.63 -0.40
N PRO A 140 19.75 -7.15 -0.01
CA PRO A 140 20.82 -6.63 -0.87
C PRO A 140 21.80 -7.70 -1.41
N GLU A 141 21.61 -8.97 -1.10
CA GLU A 141 22.45 -10.03 -1.64
C GLU A 141 22.14 -10.29 -3.13
N LYS A 142 23.16 -10.74 -3.87
CA LYS A 142 22.97 -11.20 -5.24
C LYS A 142 22.52 -12.66 -5.23
N THR A 143 21.22 -12.87 -5.44
CA THR A 143 20.62 -14.20 -5.50
C THR A 143 20.18 -14.55 -6.92
N GLN A 144 20.04 -15.84 -7.21
CA GLN A 144 19.48 -16.30 -8.49
C GLN A 144 18.06 -15.83 -8.72
N ASP A 145 17.25 -15.76 -7.64
CA ASP A 145 15.88 -15.28 -7.70
C ASP A 145 15.83 -13.79 -8.05
N LEU A 146 16.72 -12.97 -7.46
CA LEU A 146 16.81 -11.56 -7.79
C LEU A 146 17.21 -11.35 -9.26
N ASP A 147 18.20 -12.09 -9.74
CA ASP A 147 18.66 -11.98 -11.13
C ASP A 147 17.60 -12.44 -12.15
N TYR A 148 16.73 -13.39 -11.77
CA TYR A 148 15.71 -13.94 -12.64
C TYR A 148 14.38 -13.20 -12.60
N PHE A 149 13.89 -12.84 -11.41
CA PHE A 149 12.53 -12.29 -11.20
C PHE A 149 12.47 -10.77 -11.09
N TYR A 150 13.61 -10.08 -11.00
CA TYR A 150 13.64 -8.63 -10.90
C TYR A 150 14.29 -7.99 -12.14
N PRO A 151 13.69 -6.94 -12.76
CA PRO A 151 12.40 -6.33 -12.46
C PRO A 151 11.22 -7.28 -12.69
N THR A 152 10.14 -7.12 -11.91
CA THR A 152 8.96 -7.99 -12.00
C THR A 152 8.10 -7.67 -13.23
N ASP A 153 7.36 -8.65 -13.76
CA ASP A 153 6.55 -8.46 -14.97
C ASP A 153 5.33 -7.60 -14.71
N VAL A 154 4.55 -7.93 -13.67
CA VAL A 154 3.27 -7.27 -13.38
C VAL A 154 3.10 -7.01 -11.89
N LEU A 155 2.90 -5.75 -11.54
CA LEU A 155 2.40 -5.35 -10.23
C LEU A 155 0.89 -5.14 -10.31
N VAL A 156 0.12 -5.85 -9.47
CA VAL A 156 -1.33 -5.66 -9.33
C VAL A 156 -1.61 -4.88 -8.06
N THR A 157 -2.38 -3.79 -8.16
CA THR A 157 -2.64 -2.88 -7.03
C THR A 157 -4.01 -2.22 -7.10
N GLY A 158 -4.56 -1.84 -5.96
CA GLY A 158 -5.71 -0.95 -5.90
C GLY A 158 -5.31 0.50 -6.21
N TYR A 159 -6.24 1.26 -6.81
CA TYR A 159 -5.99 2.68 -7.11
C TYR A 159 -5.77 3.52 -5.84
N ASP A 160 -6.26 3.09 -4.70
CA ASP A 160 -6.21 3.83 -3.44
C ASP A 160 -4.84 3.80 -2.76
N ILE A 161 -3.96 2.88 -3.15
CA ILE A 161 -2.61 2.75 -2.59
C ILE A 161 -1.48 3.05 -3.59
N ILE A 162 -1.78 3.50 -4.80
CA ILE A 162 -0.72 3.84 -5.76
C ILE A 162 0.20 4.96 -5.25
N PHE A 163 -0.36 5.94 -4.53
CA PHE A 163 0.40 7.02 -3.91
C PHE A 163 1.29 6.53 -2.76
N PHE A 164 0.78 5.62 -1.95
CA PHE A 164 1.49 5.14 -0.76
C PHE A 164 2.47 4.02 -1.07
N TRP A 165 2.14 3.15 -2.01
CA TRP A 165 2.90 1.94 -2.28
C TRP A 165 3.65 1.99 -3.61
N VAL A 166 2.95 2.16 -4.72
CA VAL A 166 3.55 2.08 -6.06
C VAL A 166 4.60 3.17 -6.27
N ALA A 167 4.28 4.42 -5.93
CA ALA A 167 5.22 5.52 -6.04
C ALA A 167 6.49 5.26 -5.22
N ARG A 168 6.33 4.73 -3.99
CA ARG A 168 7.47 4.42 -3.11
C ARG A 168 8.30 3.25 -3.64
N MET A 169 7.69 2.23 -4.23
CA MET A 169 8.43 1.15 -4.89
C MET A 169 9.24 1.67 -6.08
N ILE A 170 8.67 2.58 -6.88
CA ILE A 170 9.36 3.15 -8.03
C ILE A 170 10.62 3.89 -7.58
N PHE A 171 10.51 4.89 -6.69
CA PHE A 171 11.70 5.64 -6.30
C PHE A 171 12.68 4.82 -5.43
N SER A 172 12.19 3.86 -4.63
CA SER A 172 13.09 2.95 -3.92
C SER A 172 13.83 2.00 -4.86
N GLY A 173 13.17 1.50 -5.91
CA GLY A 173 13.80 0.71 -6.95
C GLY A 173 14.87 1.50 -7.70
N CYS A 174 14.53 2.70 -8.17
CA CYS A 174 15.47 3.60 -8.83
C CYS A 174 16.70 3.88 -7.94
N GLU A 175 16.48 4.21 -6.66
CA GLU A 175 17.58 4.52 -5.75
C GLU A 175 18.44 3.32 -5.39
N GLN A 176 17.85 2.17 -5.06
CA GLN A 176 18.56 1.02 -4.51
C GLN A 176 19.10 0.07 -5.59
N THR A 177 18.37 -0.09 -6.68
CA THR A 177 18.70 -1.07 -7.73
C THR A 177 19.06 -0.41 -9.07
N LYS A 178 18.84 0.92 -9.20
CA LYS A 178 19.02 1.71 -10.42
C LYS A 178 18.16 1.20 -11.59
N GLN A 179 17.04 0.58 -11.27
CA GLN A 179 16.10 0.02 -12.25
C GLN A 179 14.67 0.32 -11.85
N THR A 180 13.79 0.41 -12.85
CA THR A 180 12.32 0.43 -12.63
C THR A 180 11.90 -0.93 -12.11
N PRO A 181 11.15 -1.02 -10.99
CA PRO A 181 10.94 -2.29 -10.28
C PRO A 181 9.97 -3.26 -10.96
N PHE A 182 9.21 -2.83 -11.96
CA PHE A 182 8.23 -3.64 -12.69
C PHE A 182 7.94 -3.11 -14.08
N HIS A 183 7.57 -4.02 -15.00
CA HIS A 183 7.26 -3.67 -16.39
C HIS A 183 5.82 -3.18 -16.59
N THR A 184 4.87 -3.73 -15.85
CA THR A 184 3.45 -3.37 -15.94
C THR A 184 2.87 -3.11 -14.58
N VAL A 185 2.04 -2.06 -14.45
CA VAL A 185 1.18 -1.82 -13.29
C VAL A 185 -0.27 -2.00 -13.72
N PHE A 186 -0.91 -3.01 -13.14
CA PHE A 186 -2.34 -3.26 -13.31
C PHE A 186 -3.10 -2.69 -12.11
N ILE A 187 -3.90 -1.66 -12.35
CA ILE A 187 -4.67 -0.98 -11.31
C ILE A 187 -6.10 -1.53 -11.32
N HIS A 188 -6.53 -2.09 -10.21
CA HIS A 188 -7.90 -2.54 -10.01
C HIS A 188 -8.69 -1.56 -9.13
N GLY A 189 -10.00 -1.60 -9.23
CA GLY A 189 -10.91 -0.91 -8.33
C GLY A 189 -11.10 -1.66 -7.00
N LEU A 190 -11.93 -1.10 -6.13
CA LEU A 190 -12.28 -1.72 -4.85
C LEU A 190 -13.61 -2.46 -4.95
N VAL A 191 -13.71 -3.56 -4.20
CA VAL A 191 -14.98 -4.21 -3.96
C VAL A 191 -15.70 -3.46 -2.84
N ARG A 192 -16.91 -2.97 -3.15
CA ARG A 192 -17.78 -2.21 -2.25
C ARG A 192 -18.99 -3.03 -1.86
N ASP A 193 -19.64 -2.66 -0.77
CA ASP A 193 -20.92 -3.26 -0.39
C ASP A 193 -22.03 -2.93 -1.42
N ASP A 194 -23.21 -3.49 -1.23
CA ASP A 194 -24.38 -3.28 -2.08
C ASP A 194 -24.83 -1.81 -2.17
N GLN A 195 -24.54 -1.02 -1.14
CA GLN A 195 -24.81 0.42 -1.08
C GLN A 195 -23.68 1.27 -1.71
N GLY A 196 -22.59 0.64 -2.15
CA GLY A 196 -21.43 1.31 -2.74
C GLY A 196 -20.45 1.89 -1.71
N ARG A 197 -20.55 1.53 -0.44
CA ARG A 197 -19.63 1.98 0.60
C ARG A 197 -18.38 1.11 0.61
N LYS A 198 -17.24 1.69 0.92
CA LYS A 198 -15.99 0.93 1.13
C LYS A 198 -16.18 -0.04 2.30
N MET A 199 -15.88 -1.32 2.08
CA MET A 199 -15.90 -2.32 3.14
C MET A 199 -14.81 -2.05 4.17
N SER A 200 -15.17 -2.11 5.46
CA SER A 200 -14.22 -1.94 6.56
C SER A 200 -14.64 -2.71 7.79
N LYS A 201 -13.66 -3.15 8.58
CA LYS A 201 -13.91 -3.84 9.86
C LYS A 201 -14.70 -2.96 10.84
N SER A 202 -14.49 -1.65 10.80
CA SER A 202 -15.17 -0.70 11.70
C SER A 202 -16.63 -0.46 11.35
N LEU A 203 -17.03 -0.67 10.10
CA LEU A 203 -18.42 -0.57 9.65
C LEU A 203 -19.16 -1.92 9.73
N GLY A 204 -18.45 -3.02 9.92
CA GLY A 204 -19.05 -4.35 9.94
C GLY A 204 -19.72 -4.77 8.63
N ASN A 205 -19.40 -4.09 7.52
CA ASN A 205 -19.97 -4.34 6.19
C ASN A 205 -19.06 -5.19 5.30
N GLY A 206 -18.04 -5.82 5.90
CA GLY A 206 -17.17 -6.76 5.18
C GLY A 206 -17.90 -8.07 4.90
N ILE A 207 -17.67 -8.62 3.71
CA ILE A 207 -18.18 -9.93 3.29
C ILE A 207 -17.02 -10.92 3.43
N ASP A 208 -17.23 -12.00 4.16
CA ASP A 208 -16.22 -13.05 4.30
C ASP A 208 -16.20 -13.90 3.01
N PRO A 209 -15.07 -13.94 2.31
CA PRO A 209 -14.95 -14.75 1.10
C PRO A 209 -15.07 -16.26 1.36
N LEU A 210 -14.72 -16.74 2.54
CA LEU A 210 -14.86 -18.15 2.90
C LEU A 210 -16.32 -18.54 3.06
N GLU A 211 -17.13 -17.73 3.74
CA GLU A 211 -18.58 -17.95 3.83
C GLU A 211 -19.25 -17.97 2.45
N MET A 212 -18.79 -17.07 1.55
CA MET A 212 -19.29 -17.04 0.17
C MET A 212 -18.88 -18.29 -0.61
N ALA A 213 -17.65 -18.76 -0.44
CA ALA A 213 -17.16 -19.99 -1.07
C ALA A 213 -17.88 -21.24 -0.55
N GLU A 214 -18.18 -21.30 0.74
CA GLU A 214 -18.96 -22.39 1.33
C GLU A 214 -20.41 -22.41 0.80
N LYS A 215 -21.03 -21.24 0.69
CA LYS A 215 -22.44 -21.13 0.29
C LYS A 215 -22.66 -21.30 -1.22
N TYR A 216 -21.79 -20.73 -2.04
CA TYR A 216 -21.99 -20.65 -3.50
C TYR A 216 -20.96 -21.42 -4.31
N GLY A 217 -19.87 -21.86 -3.70
CA GLY A 217 -18.70 -22.45 -4.35
C GLY A 217 -17.62 -21.42 -4.67
N ALA A 218 -16.36 -21.82 -4.54
CA ALA A 218 -15.20 -20.97 -4.82
C ALA A 218 -15.17 -20.48 -6.28
N ASP A 219 -15.57 -21.32 -7.22
CA ASP A 219 -15.64 -20.97 -8.65
C ASP A 219 -16.65 -19.85 -8.91
N ALA A 220 -17.81 -19.90 -8.27
CA ALA A 220 -18.84 -18.88 -8.39
C ALA A 220 -18.37 -17.52 -7.86
N LEU A 221 -17.73 -17.52 -6.70
CA LEU A 221 -17.15 -16.30 -6.11
C LEU A 221 -16.06 -15.71 -7.02
N ARG A 222 -15.11 -16.53 -7.45
CA ARG A 222 -14.01 -16.10 -8.33
C ARG A 222 -14.54 -15.58 -9.67
N PHE A 223 -15.46 -16.26 -10.27
CA PHE A 223 -16.08 -15.87 -11.54
C PHE A 223 -16.85 -14.56 -11.40
N ASN A 224 -17.60 -14.35 -10.29
CA ASN A 224 -18.25 -13.08 -9.99
C ASN A 224 -17.24 -11.92 -9.93
N LEU A 225 -16.12 -12.10 -9.21
CA LEU A 225 -15.10 -11.07 -9.06
C LEU A 225 -14.40 -10.73 -10.39
N VAL A 226 -14.09 -11.75 -11.21
CA VAL A 226 -13.40 -11.53 -12.49
C VAL A 226 -14.31 -10.91 -13.55
N THR A 227 -15.55 -11.35 -13.67
CA THR A 227 -16.48 -10.88 -14.72
C THR A 227 -17.21 -9.59 -14.37
N GLY A 228 -17.21 -9.21 -13.10
CA GLY A 228 -17.93 -8.03 -12.62
C GLY A 228 -17.15 -6.74 -12.68
N ASN A 229 -15.91 -6.78 -13.14
CA ASN A 229 -14.95 -5.71 -12.94
C ASN A 229 -14.31 -5.27 -14.25
N SER A 230 -13.95 -4.00 -14.33
CA SER A 230 -13.06 -3.45 -15.35
C SER A 230 -11.89 -2.74 -14.68
N PRO A 231 -10.70 -2.71 -15.30
CA PRO A 231 -9.52 -2.10 -14.69
C PRO A 231 -9.78 -0.67 -14.22
N GLY A 232 -9.38 -0.37 -12.99
CA GLY A 232 -9.50 0.95 -12.38
C GLY A 232 -10.87 1.35 -11.84
N ASN A 233 -11.90 0.52 -12.03
CA ASN A 233 -13.27 0.83 -11.58
C ASN A 233 -13.68 -0.04 -10.38
N ASP A 234 -14.42 0.58 -9.45
CA ASP A 234 -15.00 -0.13 -8.32
C ASP A 234 -16.15 -1.03 -8.78
N MET A 235 -16.34 -2.14 -8.07
CA MET A 235 -17.51 -2.98 -8.23
C MET A 235 -18.32 -3.05 -6.94
N ARG A 236 -19.64 -3.08 -7.06
CA ARG A 236 -20.51 -3.42 -5.93
C ARG A 236 -20.69 -4.94 -5.88
N PHE A 237 -20.56 -5.47 -4.68
CA PHE A 237 -20.77 -6.89 -4.46
C PHE A 237 -22.22 -7.17 -4.12
N TYR A 238 -22.83 -8.03 -4.91
CA TYR A 238 -24.19 -8.54 -4.68
C TYR A 238 -24.15 -10.06 -4.53
N THR A 239 -24.72 -10.58 -3.46
CA THR A 239 -24.79 -12.03 -3.18
C THR A 239 -25.58 -12.80 -4.24
N GLU A 240 -26.64 -12.20 -4.77
CA GLU A 240 -27.47 -12.75 -5.84
C GLU A 240 -26.66 -13.01 -7.12
N ARG A 241 -25.62 -12.20 -7.34
CA ARG A 241 -24.72 -12.39 -8.48
C ARG A 241 -23.83 -13.62 -8.31
N CYS A 242 -23.39 -13.93 -7.09
CA CYS A 242 -22.69 -15.18 -6.80
C CYS A 242 -23.58 -16.40 -7.09
N GLU A 243 -24.86 -16.34 -6.75
CA GLU A 243 -25.82 -17.38 -7.07
C GLU A 243 -25.99 -17.58 -8.59
N ALA A 244 -26.09 -16.48 -9.33
CA ALA A 244 -26.15 -16.52 -10.80
C ALA A 244 -24.89 -17.15 -11.40
N MET A 245 -23.71 -16.86 -10.86
CA MET A 245 -22.44 -17.45 -11.31
C MET A 245 -22.34 -18.94 -10.97
N ARG A 246 -22.85 -19.37 -9.81
CA ARG A 246 -22.99 -20.80 -9.48
C ARG A 246 -23.87 -21.53 -10.50
N ASN A 247 -25.00 -20.95 -10.82
CA ASN A 247 -25.92 -21.53 -11.79
C ASN A 247 -25.28 -21.60 -13.19
N PHE A 248 -24.49 -20.61 -13.57
CA PHE A 248 -23.72 -20.63 -14.82
C PHE A 248 -22.64 -21.71 -14.83
N ALA A 249 -21.88 -21.86 -13.75
CA ALA A 249 -20.91 -22.96 -13.61
C ALA A 249 -21.57 -24.34 -13.72
N ASN A 250 -22.72 -24.54 -13.06
CA ASN A 250 -23.52 -25.74 -13.17
C ASN A 250 -24.04 -26.00 -14.59
N LYS A 251 -24.40 -24.95 -15.33
CA LYS A 251 -24.80 -25.05 -16.74
C LYS A 251 -23.66 -25.60 -17.59
N ILE A 252 -22.44 -25.08 -17.42
CA ILE A 252 -21.25 -25.56 -18.14
C ILE A 252 -20.99 -27.03 -17.79
N TRP A 253 -21.00 -27.38 -16.51
CA TRP A 253 -20.80 -28.74 -16.05
C TRP A 253 -21.80 -29.71 -16.67
N ASN A 254 -23.09 -29.39 -16.59
CA ASN A 254 -24.14 -30.28 -17.14
C ASN A 254 -24.09 -30.37 -18.65
N ALA A 255 -23.77 -29.27 -19.36
CA ALA A 255 -23.60 -29.32 -20.82
C ALA A 255 -22.40 -30.20 -21.20
N SER A 256 -21.26 -30.06 -20.51
CA SER A 256 -20.08 -30.92 -20.74
C SER A 256 -20.38 -32.40 -20.45
N ARG A 257 -21.05 -32.65 -19.33
CA ARG A 257 -21.47 -34.02 -18.97
C ARG A 257 -22.40 -34.61 -20.02
N PHE A 258 -23.37 -33.87 -20.54
CA PHE A 258 -24.25 -34.30 -21.60
C PHE A 258 -23.47 -34.68 -22.88
N VAL A 259 -22.53 -33.82 -23.28
CA VAL A 259 -21.66 -34.09 -24.42
C VAL A 259 -20.88 -35.40 -24.20
N MET A 260 -20.21 -35.51 -23.06
CA MET A 260 -19.41 -36.71 -22.73
C MET A 260 -20.22 -38.01 -22.72
N MET A 261 -21.46 -37.97 -22.21
CA MET A 261 -22.35 -39.15 -22.19
C MET A 261 -22.80 -39.57 -23.58
N ASN A 262 -22.76 -38.66 -24.56
CA ASN A 262 -23.17 -38.92 -25.94
C ASN A 262 -21.99 -39.05 -26.92
N LEU A 263 -20.74 -38.97 -26.41
CA LEU A 263 -19.58 -39.25 -27.25
C LEU A 263 -19.48 -40.73 -27.56
N THR A 264 -19.42 -41.04 -28.85
CA THR A 264 -19.26 -42.40 -29.38
C THR A 264 -17.83 -42.66 -29.86
N ILE A 265 -16.93 -41.72 -29.66
CA ILE A 265 -15.54 -41.74 -30.14
C ILE A 265 -14.61 -41.89 -28.96
N ASP A 266 -13.83 -42.98 -28.93
CA ASP A 266 -12.86 -43.24 -27.86
C ASP A 266 -11.55 -42.45 -27.99
N ARG A 267 -11.26 -41.88 -29.14
CA ARG A 267 -10.09 -41.04 -29.42
C ARG A 267 -10.42 -39.93 -30.41
N VAL A 268 -9.86 -38.75 -30.17
CA VAL A 268 -9.77 -37.66 -31.15
C VAL A 268 -8.38 -37.77 -31.78
N GLU A 269 -8.34 -37.96 -33.10
CA GLU A 269 -7.08 -37.94 -33.88
C GLU A 269 -6.52 -36.50 -33.97
#